data_2e318d9521e2dad3fb8876784b73e57c
#
_entry.id   2e318d9521e2dad3fb8876784b73e57c
#
_cell.length_a   1.000
_cell.length_b   1.000
_cell.length_c   1.000
_cell.angle_alpha   90.00
_cell.angle_beta   90.00
_cell.angle_gamma   90.00
#
_symmetry.space_group_name_H-M   'P 1'
#
loop_
_entity.id
_entity.type
_entity.pdbx_description
1 polymer ?
#
loop_
_entity_poly.entity_id
_entity_poly.type
_entity_poly.pdbx_seq_one_letter_code
_entity_poly.pdbx_strand_id
1 'polypeptide(L)'
;MRITREDYDTIVFLTRLVYYELEYPQPFICLKQIDLLTGLKLNIFDMEEYDLYVICGTNGFNDWIANIKVALRITPRQYKRAYNEVMWFSIGRNKPVVIVGHSLGGGIAEYVGSRLTSDVTCITFNGCGCLHLVDKPVESTYNIITSRDILNGITEHIPFAKKYMQHGGEKFFIEDKGFFPLSVKSHCNFLAFSKFDVNEFIDK
;
A
#
# COMPACT_ATOMS: atom_id res chain seq x y z
N MET A 1 -0.01 17.15 -2.17
CA MET A 1 0.29 16.97 -3.62
C MET A 1 -0.93 16.43 -4.34
N ARG A 2 -1.17 16.81 -5.61
CA ARG A 2 -2.27 16.27 -6.42
C ARG A 2 -1.74 15.13 -7.30
N ILE A 3 -2.34 13.95 -7.21
CA ILE A 3 -2.01 12.79 -8.05
C ILE A 3 -2.78 12.90 -9.37
N THR A 4 -2.10 12.97 -10.50
CA THR A 4 -2.72 12.95 -11.83
C THR A 4 -3.12 11.52 -12.24
N ARG A 5 -3.87 11.37 -13.33
CA ARG A 5 -4.16 10.05 -13.92
C ARG A 5 -2.90 9.31 -14.33
N GLU A 6 -1.94 10.01 -14.93
CA GLU A 6 -0.66 9.46 -15.36
C GLU A 6 0.18 8.98 -14.17
N ASP A 7 0.24 9.79 -13.10
CA ASP A 7 0.90 9.37 -11.85
C ASP A 7 0.27 8.11 -11.29
N TYR A 8 -1.06 8.06 -11.23
CA TYR A 8 -1.77 6.90 -10.70
C TYR A 8 -1.50 5.63 -11.52
N ASP A 9 -1.58 5.70 -12.85
CA ASP A 9 -1.29 4.56 -13.73
C ASP A 9 0.16 4.08 -13.56
N THR A 10 1.10 5.01 -13.41
CA THR A 10 2.50 4.72 -13.11
C THR A 10 2.66 4.06 -11.74
N ILE A 11 1.98 4.57 -10.71
CA ILE A 11 1.98 4.00 -9.37
C ILE A 11 1.46 2.55 -9.38
N VAL A 12 0.32 2.29 -10.03
CA VAL A 12 -0.23 0.94 -10.16
C VAL A 12 0.74 0.02 -10.89
N PHE A 13 1.33 0.49 -11.98
CA PHE A 13 2.30 -0.25 -12.78
C PHE A 13 3.54 -0.63 -11.96
N LEU A 14 4.19 0.33 -11.29
CA LEU A 14 5.36 0.08 -10.46
C LEU A 14 5.04 -0.81 -9.26
N THR A 15 3.88 -0.63 -8.62
CA THR A 15 3.44 -1.50 -7.53
C THR A 15 3.31 -2.95 -8.00
N ARG A 16 2.78 -3.17 -9.19
CA ARG A 16 2.71 -4.50 -9.81
C ARG A 16 4.10 -5.09 -10.07
N LEU A 17 5.04 -4.30 -10.59
CA LEU A 17 6.41 -4.77 -10.84
C LEU A 17 7.10 -5.16 -9.54
N VAL A 18 6.98 -4.36 -8.49
CA VAL A 18 7.52 -4.66 -7.15
C VAL A 18 6.90 -5.94 -6.59
N TYR A 19 5.57 -6.10 -6.69
CA TYR A 19 4.87 -7.26 -6.19
C TYR A 19 5.30 -8.56 -6.88
N TYR A 20 5.47 -8.54 -8.21
CA TYR A 20 5.89 -9.72 -8.99
C TYR A 20 7.40 -9.85 -9.15
N GLU A 21 8.20 -8.98 -8.52
CA GLU A 21 9.66 -8.97 -8.60
C GLU A 21 10.20 -8.88 -10.03
N LEU A 22 9.54 -8.06 -10.86
CA LEU A 22 9.91 -7.87 -12.25
C LEU A 22 10.94 -6.75 -12.41
N GLU A 23 11.65 -6.76 -13.52
CA GLU A 23 12.56 -5.68 -13.90
C GLU A 23 11.81 -4.37 -14.16
N TYR A 24 12.46 -3.25 -13.85
CA TYR A 24 11.90 -1.92 -14.09
C TYR A 24 12.36 -1.42 -15.47
N PRO A 25 11.42 -1.20 -16.41
CA PRO A 25 11.76 -0.65 -17.71
C PRO A 25 12.16 0.82 -17.59
N GLN A 26 12.96 1.29 -18.54
CA GLN A 26 13.22 2.72 -18.68
C GLN A 26 11.89 3.48 -18.89
N PRO A 27 11.72 4.69 -18.35
CA PRO A 27 12.74 5.50 -17.65
C PRO A 27 12.81 5.28 -16.13
N PHE A 28 12.11 4.30 -15.56
CA PHE A 28 12.00 4.16 -14.10
C PHE A 28 13.29 3.67 -13.47
N ILE A 29 13.80 4.44 -12.53
CA ILE A 29 15.01 4.12 -11.77
C ILE A 29 14.62 3.79 -10.34
N CYS A 30 14.83 2.54 -9.95
CA CYS A 30 14.73 2.14 -8.56
C CYS A 30 16.02 2.52 -7.83
N LEU A 31 15.93 3.53 -6.96
CA LEU A 31 17.08 4.04 -6.21
C LEU A 31 17.53 3.10 -5.11
N LYS A 32 16.59 2.37 -4.50
CA LYS A 32 16.88 1.46 -3.39
C LYS A 32 15.83 0.37 -3.30
N GLN A 33 16.29 -0.85 -3.01
CA GLN A 33 15.46 -1.99 -2.66
C GLN A 33 15.84 -2.46 -1.25
N ILE A 34 14.85 -2.61 -0.39
CA ILE A 34 15.05 -2.94 1.02
C ILE A 34 14.17 -4.12 1.38
N ASP A 35 14.77 -5.17 1.91
CA ASP A 35 14.03 -6.27 2.51
C ASP A 35 13.62 -5.90 3.95
N LEU A 36 12.31 -5.83 4.19
CA LEU A 36 11.73 -5.46 5.48
C LEU A 36 11.51 -6.64 6.43
N LEU A 37 12.06 -7.82 6.12
CA LEU A 37 11.80 -9.09 6.80
C LEU A 37 10.50 -9.78 6.36
N THR A 38 10.45 -11.10 6.52
CA THR A 38 9.27 -11.93 6.19
C THR A 38 8.72 -11.73 4.78
N GLY A 39 9.61 -11.43 3.83
CA GLY A 39 9.27 -11.27 2.43
C GLY A 39 8.58 -9.96 2.04
N LEU A 40 8.47 -8.99 2.95
CA LEU A 40 8.04 -7.63 2.61
C LEU A 40 9.21 -6.85 2.01
N LYS A 41 8.93 -6.11 0.94
CA LYS A 41 9.91 -5.28 0.24
C LYS A 41 9.47 -3.84 0.24
N LEU A 42 10.43 -2.95 0.40
CA LEU A 42 10.29 -1.51 0.17
C LEU A 42 11.20 -1.13 -0.99
N ASN A 43 10.63 -0.60 -2.05
CA ASN A 43 11.34 -0.09 -3.20
C ASN A 43 11.11 1.42 -3.31
N ILE A 44 12.18 2.16 -3.61
CA ILE A 44 12.16 3.62 -3.67
C ILE A 44 12.47 4.06 -5.08
N PHE A 45 11.60 4.88 -5.65
CA PHE A 45 11.74 5.45 -6.99
C PHE A 45 11.79 6.97 -6.90
N ASP A 46 12.68 7.56 -7.70
CA ASP A 46 12.74 8.99 -7.92
C ASP A 46 11.81 9.34 -9.09
N MET A 47 10.70 9.96 -8.76
CA MET A 47 9.80 10.54 -9.75
C MET A 47 10.15 12.02 -9.92
N GLU A 48 9.77 12.62 -11.04
CA GLU A 48 10.15 14.02 -11.32
C GLU A 48 9.70 14.97 -10.21
N GLU A 49 8.43 14.85 -9.78
CA GLU A 49 7.82 15.77 -8.82
C GLU A 49 7.73 15.23 -7.39
N TYR A 50 7.94 13.93 -7.16
CA TYR A 50 7.80 13.29 -5.84
C TYR A 50 8.71 12.08 -5.69
N ASP A 51 8.90 11.63 -4.46
CA ASP A 51 9.54 10.34 -4.18
C ASP A 51 8.46 9.28 -3.95
N LEU A 52 8.55 8.18 -4.69
CA LEU A 52 7.61 7.06 -4.58
C LEU A 52 8.20 5.91 -3.77
N TYR A 53 7.53 5.53 -2.70
CA TYR A 53 7.88 4.41 -1.83
C TYR A 53 6.82 3.31 -1.98
N VAL A 54 7.21 2.18 -2.53
CA VAL A 54 6.31 1.05 -2.79
C VAL A 54 6.60 -0.10 -1.82
N ILE A 55 5.62 -0.49 -1.02
CA ILE A 55 5.73 -1.55 -0.01
C ILE A 55 4.81 -2.70 -0.39
N CYS A 56 5.38 -3.83 -0.74
CA CYS A 56 4.65 -5.03 -1.14
C CYS A 56 5.12 -6.27 -0.38
N GLY A 57 4.18 -7.21 -0.12
CA GLY A 57 4.52 -8.56 0.31
C GLY A 57 5.01 -9.43 -0.86
N THR A 58 5.56 -10.60 -0.55
CA THR A 58 5.97 -11.58 -1.56
C THR A 58 4.80 -12.38 -2.13
N ASN A 59 5.02 -13.00 -3.30
CA ASN A 59 4.04 -13.80 -4.07
C ASN A 59 3.57 -15.11 -3.41
N GLY A 60 4.10 -15.48 -2.24
CA GLY A 60 3.79 -16.74 -1.56
C GLY A 60 2.43 -16.73 -0.86
N PHE A 61 1.38 -17.16 -1.55
CA PHE A 61 0.00 -17.12 -1.02
C PHE A 61 -0.26 -18.05 0.17
N ASN A 62 0.30 -19.25 0.18
CA ASN A 62 0.06 -20.23 1.26
C ASN A 62 0.70 -19.79 2.58
N ASP A 63 1.78 -19.05 2.53
CA ASP A 63 2.42 -18.44 3.70
C ASP A 63 1.72 -17.15 4.13
N TRP A 64 0.91 -16.57 3.25
CA TRP A 64 0.31 -15.27 3.42
C TRP A 64 -0.75 -15.21 4.53
N ILE A 65 -1.68 -16.17 4.62
CA ILE A 65 -2.69 -16.22 5.70
C ILE A 65 -2.02 -16.48 7.06
N ALA A 66 -1.01 -17.34 7.10
CA ALA A 66 -0.23 -17.57 8.30
C ALA A 66 0.55 -16.29 8.68
N ASN A 67 1.14 -15.62 7.71
CA ASN A 67 1.89 -14.38 7.89
C ASN A 67 1.00 -13.20 8.30
N ILE A 68 -0.23 -13.09 7.83
CA ILE A 68 -1.18 -12.07 8.31
C ILE A 68 -1.52 -12.30 9.78
N LYS A 69 -1.82 -13.52 10.20
CA LYS A 69 -2.08 -13.82 11.62
C LYS A 69 -0.89 -13.47 12.50
N VAL A 70 0.32 -13.73 12.01
CA VAL A 70 1.58 -13.41 12.69
C VAL A 70 1.83 -11.89 12.66
N ALA A 71 1.61 -11.23 11.54
CA ALA A 71 1.82 -9.80 11.39
C ALA A 71 0.88 -8.97 12.28
N LEU A 72 -0.37 -9.38 12.43
CA LEU A 72 -1.33 -8.74 13.35
C LEU A 72 -0.89 -8.84 14.82
N ARG A 73 -0.01 -9.79 15.17
CA ARG A 73 0.52 -9.98 16.52
C ARG A 73 1.92 -9.42 16.76
N ILE A 74 2.76 -9.29 15.71
CA ILE A 74 4.23 -9.06 15.86
C ILE A 74 4.69 -7.75 15.20
N THR A 75 3.83 -7.00 14.69
CA THR A 75 3.95 -5.90 13.75
C THR A 75 4.93 -4.75 14.07
N PRO A 76 5.29 -4.42 15.32
CA PRO A 76 6.08 -3.21 15.58
C PRO A 76 7.45 -3.15 14.88
N ARG A 77 8.10 -4.29 14.62
CA ARG A 77 9.48 -4.28 14.07
C ARG A 77 9.51 -3.91 12.59
N GLN A 78 8.65 -4.51 11.78
CA GLN A 78 8.59 -4.23 10.33
C GLN A 78 8.13 -2.80 10.06
N TYR A 79 7.12 -2.35 10.78
CA TYR A 79 6.58 -0.99 10.68
C TYR A 79 7.65 0.04 11.07
N LYS A 80 8.33 -0.17 12.20
CA LYS A 80 9.43 0.69 12.64
C LYS A 80 10.59 0.68 11.65
N ARG A 81 10.94 -0.48 11.10
CA ARG A 81 12.01 -0.58 10.11
C ARG A 81 11.66 0.19 8.85
N ALA A 82 10.46 -0.01 8.30
CA ALA A 82 9.99 0.72 7.14
C ALA A 82 10.00 2.24 7.39
N TYR A 83 9.49 2.67 8.54
CA TYR A 83 9.52 4.08 8.93
C TYR A 83 10.95 4.63 8.96
N ASN A 84 11.88 3.95 9.60
CA ASN A 84 13.27 4.40 9.68
C ASN A 84 13.90 4.51 8.28
N GLU A 85 13.69 3.51 7.43
CA GLU A 85 14.26 3.52 6.06
C GLU A 85 13.68 4.67 5.22
N VAL A 86 12.36 4.89 5.29
CA VAL A 86 11.72 6.01 4.56
C VAL A 86 12.17 7.34 5.12
N MET A 87 12.17 7.50 6.45
CA MET A 87 12.61 8.72 7.11
C MET A 87 14.05 9.06 6.73
N TRP A 88 15.00 8.11 6.86
CA TRP A 88 16.40 8.34 6.52
C TRP A 88 16.60 8.70 5.05
N PHE A 89 15.85 8.05 4.17
CA PHE A 89 15.98 8.33 2.73
C PHE A 89 15.37 9.69 2.34
N SER A 90 14.33 10.13 3.03
CA SER A 90 13.67 11.42 2.77
C SER A 90 14.45 12.64 3.31
N ILE A 91 15.43 12.45 4.21
CA ILE A 91 16.25 13.54 4.74
C ILE A 91 17.01 14.24 3.62
N GLY A 92 16.82 15.56 3.53
CA GLY A 92 17.46 16.39 2.52
C GLY A 92 16.85 16.34 1.12
N ARG A 93 15.80 15.54 0.93
CA ARG A 93 15.01 15.51 -0.30
C ARG A 93 13.78 16.41 -0.11
N ASN A 94 13.74 17.51 -0.83
CA ASN A 94 12.67 18.50 -0.74
C ASN A 94 11.52 18.19 -1.71
N LYS A 95 11.14 16.91 -1.78
CA LYS A 95 10.03 16.45 -2.62
C LYS A 95 8.86 15.97 -1.76
N PRO A 96 7.61 16.10 -2.22
CA PRO A 96 6.48 15.38 -1.66
C PRO A 96 6.74 13.87 -1.61
N VAL A 97 6.13 13.19 -0.67
CA VAL A 97 6.29 11.75 -0.47
C VAL A 97 5.00 11.04 -0.83
N VAL A 98 5.08 10.11 -1.76
CA VAL A 98 3.97 9.20 -2.08
C VAL A 98 4.35 7.80 -1.57
N ILE A 99 3.57 7.29 -0.63
CA ILE A 99 3.78 5.95 -0.07
C ILE A 99 2.66 5.05 -0.55
N VAL A 100 3.04 3.95 -1.16
CA VAL A 100 2.08 2.97 -1.69
C VAL A 100 2.26 1.63 -1.00
N GLY A 101 1.16 1.01 -0.63
CA GLY A 101 1.18 -0.30 -0.01
C GLY A 101 0.17 -1.27 -0.60
N HIS A 102 0.61 -2.51 -0.88
CA HIS A 102 -0.28 -3.59 -1.28
C HIS A 102 -0.34 -4.65 -0.18
N SER A 103 -1.54 -5.16 0.11
CA SER A 103 -1.73 -6.21 1.12
C SER A 103 -1.24 -5.76 2.51
N LEU A 104 -0.39 -6.53 3.18
CA LEU A 104 0.24 -6.16 4.46
C LEU A 104 1.05 -4.86 4.36
N GLY A 105 1.62 -4.58 3.19
CA GLY A 105 2.32 -3.31 2.90
C GLY A 105 1.41 -2.09 3.02
N GLY A 106 0.10 -2.25 2.84
CA GLY A 106 -0.87 -1.16 3.00
C GLY A 106 -0.89 -0.60 4.42
N GLY A 107 -0.98 -1.45 5.45
CA GLY A 107 -0.91 -0.99 6.83
C GLY A 107 0.45 -0.37 7.19
N ILE A 108 1.54 -0.91 6.62
CA ILE A 108 2.86 -0.30 6.81
C ILE A 108 2.91 1.10 6.16
N ALA A 109 2.33 1.26 4.97
CA ALA A 109 2.25 2.55 4.29
C ALA A 109 1.48 3.60 5.12
N GLU A 110 0.30 3.24 5.65
CA GLU A 110 -0.47 4.11 6.54
C GLU A 110 0.31 4.48 7.82
N TYR A 111 0.96 3.50 8.44
CA TYR A 111 1.77 3.72 9.64
C TYR A 111 2.95 4.65 9.39
N VAL A 112 3.69 4.44 8.30
CA VAL A 112 4.84 5.28 7.94
C VAL A 112 4.36 6.68 7.60
N GLY A 113 3.35 6.81 6.73
CA GLY A 113 2.80 8.09 6.32
C GLY A 113 2.36 8.94 7.51
N SER A 114 1.68 8.33 8.50
CA SER A 114 1.19 9.02 9.70
C SER A 114 2.28 9.62 10.60
N ARG A 115 3.54 9.25 10.38
CA ARG A 115 4.69 9.68 11.21
C ARG A 115 5.67 10.59 10.47
N LEU A 116 5.50 10.77 9.18
CA LEU A 116 6.29 11.74 8.44
C LEU A 116 5.73 13.14 8.64
N THR A 117 6.62 14.13 8.60
CA THR A 117 6.28 15.55 8.74
C THR A 117 6.21 16.29 7.40
N SER A 118 6.56 15.62 6.31
CA SER A 118 6.49 16.13 4.94
C SER A 118 5.06 16.10 4.38
N ASP A 119 4.87 16.71 3.23
CA ASP A 119 3.66 16.51 2.41
C ASP A 119 3.60 15.05 1.96
N VAL A 120 2.66 14.28 2.51
CA VAL A 120 2.54 12.84 2.31
C VAL A 120 1.20 12.49 1.69
N THR A 121 1.24 11.71 0.64
CA THR A 121 0.07 11.02 0.09
C THR A 121 0.24 9.52 0.29
N CYS A 122 -0.74 8.86 0.87
CA CYS A 122 -0.74 7.42 1.10
C CYS A 122 -1.80 6.74 0.24
N ILE A 123 -1.39 5.74 -0.56
CA ILE A 123 -2.30 4.96 -1.41
C ILE A 123 -2.17 3.49 -1.05
N THR A 124 -3.27 2.81 -0.77
CA THR A 124 -3.23 1.38 -0.50
C THR A 124 -4.08 0.61 -1.51
N PHE A 125 -3.57 -0.54 -1.94
CA PHE A 125 -4.28 -1.47 -2.81
C PHE A 125 -4.58 -2.75 -2.05
N ASN A 126 -5.86 -3.04 -1.81
CA ASN A 126 -6.30 -4.17 -0.99
C ASN A 126 -5.46 -4.31 0.29
N GLY A 127 -5.21 -3.19 0.94
CA GLY A 127 -4.32 -3.11 2.09
C GLY A 127 -4.93 -3.75 3.35
N CYS A 128 -4.06 -4.18 4.25
CA CYS A 128 -4.41 -4.36 5.65
C CYS A 128 -4.36 -3.01 6.34
N GLY A 129 -5.47 -2.50 6.82
CA GLY A 129 -5.44 -1.28 7.63
C GLY A 129 -4.71 -1.46 8.96
N CYS A 130 -4.23 -0.35 9.53
CA CYS A 130 -3.51 -0.37 10.80
C CYS A 130 -3.92 0.79 11.74
N LEU A 131 -5.16 1.28 11.63
CA LEU A 131 -5.62 2.45 12.37
C LEU A 131 -5.33 2.38 13.89
N HIS A 132 -5.33 1.18 14.47
CA HIS A 132 -4.98 0.96 15.87
C HIS A 132 -3.52 1.30 16.24
N LEU A 133 -2.63 1.46 15.24
CA LEU A 133 -1.22 1.83 15.40
C LEU A 133 -0.96 3.28 14.97
N VAL A 134 -1.99 3.99 14.53
CA VAL A 134 -1.89 5.33 13.96
C VAL A 134 -2.56 6.32 14.90
N ASP A 135 -1.80 7.25 15.45
CA ASP A 135 -2.32 8.28 16.37
C ASP A 135 -3.15 9.32 15.60
N LYS A 136 -2.66 9.70 14.42
CA LYS A 136 -3.34 10.65 13.53
C LYS A 136 -3.21 10.17 12.07
N PRO A 137 -4.30 9.73 11.42
CA PRO A 137 -4.27 9.38 10.01
C PRO A 137 -3.82 10.56 9.14
N VAL A 138 -3.15 10.25 8.03
CA VAL A 138 -2.82 11.24 6.99
C VAL A 138 -4.11 11.61 6.27
N GLU A 139 -4.39 12.89 6.10
CA GLU A 139 -5.59 13.39 5.42
C GLU A 139 -5.67 12.86 3.97
N SER A 140 -4.54 12.86 3.26
CA SER A 140 -4.43 12.31 1.90
C SER A 140 -4.16 10.80 1.92
N THR A 141 -5.00 10.01 2.59
CA THR A 141 -4.93 8.54 2.58
C THR A 141 -6.10 7.95 1.79
N TYR A 142 -5.79 7.21 0.74
CA TYR A 142 -6.72 6.62 -0.21
C TYR A 142 -6.60 5.11 -0.23
N ASN A 143 -7.64 4.41 0.21
CA ASN A 143 -7.67 2.95 0.29
C ASN A 143 -8.52 2.38 -0.84
N ILE A 144 -7.88 1.81 -1.85
CA ILE A 144 -8.51 1.27 -3.04
C ILE A 144 -8.68 -0.22 -2.87
N ILE A 145 -9.93 -0.66 -2.79
CA ILE A 145 -10.31 -2.02 -2.40
C ILE A 145 -11.16 -2.64 -3.50
N THR A 146 -10.78 -3.81 -3.98
CA THR A 146 -11.65 -4.58 -4.88
C THR A 146 -12.79 -5.21 -4.08
N SER A 147 -14.01 -5.17 -4.60
CA SER A 147 -15.24 -5.59 -3.89
C SER A 147 -15.22 -7.05 -3.42
N ARG A 148 -14.35 -7.87 -3.98
CA ARG A 148 -14.19 -9.30 -3.66
C ARG A 148 -12.86 -9.64 -3.00
N ASP A 149 -12.18 -8.63 -2.50
CA ASP A 149 -10.93 -8.83 -1.78
C ASP A 149 -11.12 -9.68 -0.52
N ILE A 150 -10.26 -10.68 -0.38
CA ILE A 150 -10.35 -11.60 0.76
C ILE A 150 -10.03 -10.94 2.09
N LEU A 151 -9.11 -9.95 2.11
CA LEU A 151 -8.78 -9.22 3.33
C LEU A 151 -9.94 -8.35 3.79
N ASN A 152 -10.55 -7.63 2.85
CA ASN A 152 -11.72 -6.82 3.16
C ASN A 152 -12.86 -7.70 3.70
N GLY A 153 -13.13 -8.86 3.08
CA GLY A 153 -14.11 -9.82 3.59
C GLY A 153 -13.80 -10.31 5.01
N ILE A 154 -12.54 -10.64 5.30
CA ILE A 154 -12.09 -11.03 6.65
C ILE A 154 -12.30 -9.87 7.63
N THR A 155 -11.95 -8.66 7.24
CA THR A 155 -12.06 -7.46 8.10
C THR A 155 -13.52 -7.16 8.44
N GLU A 156 -14.44 -7.33 7.50
CA GLU A 156 -15.86 -7.06 7.73
C GLU A 156 -16.56 -8.11 8.59
N HIS A 157 -16.18 -9.38 8.44
CA HIS A 157 -16.92 -10.50 9.07
C HIS A 157 -16.26 -11.05 10.33
N ILE A 158 -15.00 -10.77 10.59
CA ILE A 158 -14.29 -11.27 11.78
C ILE A 158 -14.07 -10.13 12.78
N PRO A 159 -14.71 -10.15 13.98
CA PRO A 159 -14.63 -9.05 14.94
C PRO A 159 -13.22 -8.66 15.35
N PHE A 160 -12.32 -9.64 15.49
CA PHE A 160 -10.92 -9.40 15.78
C PHE A 160 -10.22 -8.65 14.63
N ALA A 161 -10.42 -9.10 13.40
CA ALA A 161 -9.86 -8.44 12.23
C ALA A 161 -10.40 -7.01 12.08
N LYS A 162 -11.70 -6.81 12.29
CA LYS A 162 -12.33 -5.49 12.28
C LYS A 162 -11.67 -4.52 13.26
N LYS A 163 -11.23 -5.00 14.42
CA LYS A 163 -10.56 -4.17 15.43
C LYS A 163 -9.15 -3.74 15.00
N TYR A 164 -8.39 -4.63 14.33
CA TYR A 164 -6.95 -4.44 14.09
C TYR A 164 -6.60 -4.10 12.64
N MET A 165 -7.55 -4.24 11.71
CA MET A 165 -7.32 -4.03 10.27
C MET A 165 -8.13 -2.85 9.72
N GLN A 166 -8.52 -1.91 10.56
CA GLN A 166 -9.21 -0.71 10.10
C GLN A 166 -8.23 0.22 9.38
N HIS A 167 -8.70 0.82 8.30
CA HIS A 167 -7.99 1.84 7.56
C HIS A 167 -8.19 3.22 8.15
N GLY A 168 -7.14 4.05 8.11
CA GLY A 168 -7.25 5.49 8.16
C GLY A 168 -7.59 6.04 6.77
N GLY A 169 -8.26 7.21 6.71
CA GLY A 169 -8.57 7.86 5.44
C GLY A 169 -9.76 7.27 4.66
N GLU A 170 -9.87 7.67 3.40
CA GLU A 170 -11.01 7.34 2.54
C GLU A 170 -10.90 5.94 1.93
N LYS A 171 -12.05 5.29 1.72
CA LYS A 171 -12.15 3.97 1.09
C LYS A 171 -12.90 4.07 -0.22
N PHE A 172 -12.30 3.50 -1.27
CA PHE A 172 -12.88 3.41 -2.60
C PHE A 172 -13.01 1.94 -3.00
N PHE A 173 -14.19 1.56 -3.44
CA PHE A 173 -14.46 0.18 -3.83
C PHE A 173 -14.52 0.06 -5.34
N ILE A 174 -13.68 -0.81 -5.90
CA ILE A 174 -13.71 -1.17 -7.32
C ILE A 174 -14.49 -2.46 -7.51
N GLU A 175 -15.48 -2.45 -8.39
CA GLU A 175 -16.21 -3.66 -8.76
C GLU A 175 -15.29 -4.63 -9.49
N ASP A 176 -15.13 -5.84 -8.93
CA ASP A 176 -14.44 -6.95 -9.57
C ASP A 176 -15.45 -8.02 -9.96
N LYS A 177 -15.61 -8.23 -11.28
CA LYS A 177 -16.59 -9.17 -11.88
C LYS A 177 -16.16 -10.64 -11.81
N GLY A 178 -15.26 -11.03 -10.93
CA GLY A 178 -14.83 -12.41 -10.75
C GLY A 178 -15.99 -13.34 -10.33
N PHE A 179 -15.80 -14.65 -10.52
CA PHE A 179 -16.85 -15.66 -10.30
C PHE A 179 -17.04 -16.07 -8.84
N PHE A 180 -16.07 -15.82 -7.97
CA PHE A 180 -16.13 -16.20 -6.54
C PHE A 180 -16.32 -14.99 -5.62
N PRO A 181 -17.13 -15.12 -4.53
CA PRO A 181 -17.48 -14.01 -3.65
C PRO A 181 -16.30 -13.42 -2.85
N LEU A 182 -15.28 -14.23 -2.52
CA LEU A 182 -14.02 -13.77 -1.92
C LEU A 182 -12.87 -14.44 -2.66
N SER A 183 -11.94 -13.68 -3.18
CA SER A 183 -10.94 -14.21 -4.08
C SER A 183 -9.55 -13.62 -3.84
N VAL A 184 -8.57 -14.52 -3.74
CA VAL A 184 -7.15 -14.18 -3.80
C VAL A 184 -6.77 -13.54 -5.12
N LYS A 185 -7.39 -14.01 -6.22
CA LYS A 185 -7.18 -13.40 -7.54
C LYS A 185 -7.63 -11.95 -7.55
N SER A 186 -8.72 -11.63 -6.84
CA SER A 186 -9.18 -10.26 -6.66
C SER A 186 -8.18 -9.45 -5.83
N HIS A 187 -7.58 -10.04 -4.80
CA HIS A 187 -6.58 -9.39 -3.97
C HIS A 187 -5.37 -8.89 -4.77
N CYS A 188 -4.93 -9.64 -5.76
CA CYS A 188 -3.77 -9.32 -6.60
C CYS A 188 -4.18 -8.78 -7.99
N ASN A 189 -5.41 -8.27 -8.14
CA ASN A 189 -5.91 -7.83 -9.44
C ASN A 189 -5.48 -6.40 -9.78
N PHE A 190 -4.21 -6.21 -10.13
CA PHE A 190 -3.67 -4.91 -10.54
C PHE A 190 -4.35 -4.33 -11.79
N LEU A 191 -4.97 -5.17 -12.62
CA LEU A 191 -5.76 -4.70 -13.75
C LEU A 191 -7.07 -4.02 -13.29
N ALA A 192 -7.66 -4.44 -12.19
CA ALA A 192 -8.81 -3.75 -11.62
C ALA A 192 -8.39 -2.37 -11.09
N PHE A 193 -7.26 -2.27 -10.41
CA PHE A 193 -6.76 -0.99 -9.90
C PHE A 193 -6.50 0.02 -11.02
N SER A 194 -5.96 -0.39 -12.17
CA SER A 194 -5.74 0.51 -13.30
C SER A 194 -7.03 1.10 -13.91
N LYS A 195 -8.20 0.55 -13.59
CA LYS A 195 -9.50 1.04 -14.04
C LYS A 195 -10.16 2.04 -13.08
N PHE A 196 -9.57 2.25 -11.92
CA PHE A 196 -10.11 3.18 -10.94
C PHE A 196 -10.09 4.61 -11.48
N ASP A 197 -11.18 5.35 -11.28
CA ASP A 197 -11.25 6.75 -11.67
C ASP A 197 -10.63 7.63 -10.58
N VAL A 198 -9.42 8.12 -10.84
CA VAL A 198 -8.68 8.95 -9.88
C VAL A 198 -9.36 10.28 -9.59
N ASN A 199 -10.29 10.73 -10.43
CA ASN A 199 -11.03 11.96 -10.16
C ASN A 199 -11.87 11.85 -8.90
N GLU A 200 -12.20 10.62 -8.46
CA GLU A 200 -12.91 10.39 -7.19
C GLU A 200 -12.17 10.94 -5.96
N PHE A 201 -10.84 11.09 -6.00
CA PHE A 201 -10.09 11.72 -4.92
C PHE A 201 -9.48 13.09 -5.26
N ILE A 202 -9.64 13.55 -6.49
CA ILE A 202 -9.16 14.89 -6.89
C ILE A 202 -10.20 15.97 -6.60
N ASP A 203 -11.47 15.61 -6.66
CA ASP A 203 -12.61 16.55 -6.56
C ASP A 203 -13.08 16.78 -5.12
N LYS A 204 -12.34 16.29 -4.13
CA LYS A 204 -12.60 16.50 -2.70
C LYS A 204 -11.52 17.31 -2.02
#